data_edbd077c9f09c8937723b80d45472276
#
_entry.id   edbd077c9f09c8937723b80d45472276
#
_cell.length_a   1.000
_cell.length_b   1.000
_cell.length_c   1.000
_cell.angle_alpha   90.00
_cell.angle_beta   90.00
_cell.angle_gamma   90.00
#
_symmetry.space_group_name_H-M   'P 1'
#
loop_
_entity.id
_entity.type
_entity.pdbx_description
1 polymer ?
#
loop_
_entity_poly.entity_id
_entity_poly.type
_entity_poly.pdbx_seq_one_letter_code
_entity_poly.pdbx_strand_id
1 'polypeptide(L)'
;MEAIHRKYATEGGVHIVVQTTGDLLTWSLIDALVARHVSCLLISGVDSFHKGLETKAAQLGFVTRLTMLLETRGVRKLALEDARRGHLTPQGRPTYLFFGAQPDLWIGKLWPRGRAMVNELSTARLCDNFCNQLSGGVGFLQPNFQGSEVSIEPNGNVYPCCLKTRLAIGNLLEEPLDAILDRLQGDPVYEAISMGHPERMGIRHGWSVETFVEKSQMRLPSGATYRNFCIGCDRFHEEVLIPLRRSGRPE
;
A
#
# COMPACT_ATOMS: atom_id res chain seq x y z
N MET A 1 17.15 -2.07 -7.98
CA MET A 1 17.51 -2.58 -6.65
C MET A 1 18.98 -2.32 -6.32
N GLU A 2 19.93 -2.78 -7.11
CA GLU A 2 21.38 -2.58 -6.87
C GLU A 2 21.79 -1.12 -6.74
N ALA A 3 21.28 -0.23 -7.61
CA ALA A 3 21.53 1.21 -7.53
C ALA A 3 20.98 1.83 -6.23
N ILE A 4 19.80 1.41 -5.79
CA ILE A 4 19.20 1.85 -4.52
C ILE A 4 20.06 1.38 -3.34
N HIS A 5 20.44 0.13 -3.30
CA HIS A 5 21.30 -0.40 -2.24
C HIS A 5 22.62 0.34 -2.18
N ARG A 6 23.29 0.54 -3.32
CA ARG A 6 24.55 1.26 -3.41
C ARG A 6 24.47 2.71 -2.88
N LYS A 7 23.37 3.40 -3.22
CA LYS A 7 23.16 4.80 -2.79
C LYS A 7 22.98 4.92 -1.28
N TYR A 8 22.24 4.00 -0.66
CA TYR A 8 21.82 4.13 0.74
C TYR A 8 22.54 3.18 1.71
N ALA A 9 23.50 2.38 1.25
CA ALA A 9 24.22 1.42 2.11
C ALA A 9 25.01 2.09 3.26
N THR A 10 25.48 3.31 3.06
CA THR A 10 26.28 4.08 4.05
C THR A 10 25.44 4.96 4.99
N GLU A 11 24.15 5.15 4.71
CA GLU A 11 23.26 6.07 5.45
C GLU A 11 22.22 5.34 6.31
N GLY A 12 22.61 4.23 6.94
CA GLY A 12 21.67 3.40 7.73
C GLY A 12 20.92 2.37 6.90
N GLY A 13 21.08 2.40 5.59
CA GLY A 13 20.51 1.44 4.66
C GLY A 13 19.02 1.65 4.35
N VAL A 14 18.54 0.89 3.38
CA VAL A 14 17.11 0.77 3.06
C VAL A 14 16.74 -0.70 2.96
N HIS A 15 15.57 -1.05 3.43
CA HIS A 15 15.00 -2.36 3.18
C HIS A 15 14.33 -2.42 1.81
N ILE A 16 14.78 -3.32 0.95
CA ILE A 16 14.14 -3.60 -0.33
C ILE A 16 13.16 -4.74 -0.13
N VAL A 17 11.87 -4.43 -0.21
CA VAL A 17 10.79 -5.40 -0.10
C VAL A 17 10.20 -5.67 -1.48
N VAL A 18 10.14 -6.93 -1.89
CA VAL A 18 9.50 -7.33 -3.15
C VAL A 18 8.21 -8.06 -2.84
N GLN A 19 7.09 -7.50 -3.31
CA GLN A 19 5.79 -8.18 -3.23
C GLN A 19 5.54 -8.94 -4.52
N THR A 20 5.16 -10.21 -4.40
CA THR A 20 4.90 -11.11 -5.52
C THR A 20 3.79 -12.10 -5.18
N THR A 21 3.13 -12.65 -6.19
CA THR A 21 2.24 -13.81 -6.03
C THR A 21 3.00 -15.12 -5.84
N GLY A 22 4.29 -15.15 -6.18
CA GLY A 22 5.17 -16.30 -5.97
C GLY A 22 5.14 -17.34 -7.10
N ASP A 23 4.24 -17.23 -8.06
CA ASP A 23 4.07 -18.21 -9.15
C ASP A 23 5.33 -18.38 -9.99
N LEU A 24 6.04 -17.27 -10.23
CA LEU A 24 7.23 -17.22 -11.08
C LEU A 24 8.54 -17.40 -10.29
N LEU A 25 8.48 -17.62 -8.97
CA LEU A 25 9.69 -17.82 -8.18
C LEU A 25 10.37 -19.14 -8.54
N THR A 26 11.62 -19.04 -8.95
CA THR A 26 12.56 -20.13 -9.21
C THR A 26 13.79 -19.95 -8.35
N TRP A 27 14.60 -20.98 -8.22
CA TRP A 27 15.87 -20.90 -7.49
C TRP A 27 16.76 -19.78 -8.03
N SER A 28 16.94 -19.72 -9.35
CA SER A 28 17.77 -18.69 -9.98
C SER A 28 17.23 -17.28 -9.74
N LEU A 29 15.90 -17.09 -9.75
CA LEU A 29 15.31 -15.78 -9.47
C LEU A 29 15.50 -15.40 -7.99
N ILE A 30 15.34 -16.33 -7.06
CA ILE A 30 15.58 -16.08 -5.63
C ILE A 30 17.05 -15.69 -5.42
N ASP A 31 18.00 -16.46 -5.97
CA ASP A 31 19.43 -16.16 -5.89
C ASP A 31 19.73 -14.75 -6.46
N ALA A 32 19.11 -14.40 -7.58
CA ALA A 32 19.26 -13.08 -8.19
C ALA A 32 18.67 -11.93 -7.34
N LEU A 33 17.55 -12.17 -6.64
CA LEU A 33 16.95 -11.18 -5.73
C LEU A 33 17.80 -11.00 -4.47
N VAL A 34 18.26 -12.09 -3.87
CA VAL A 34 19.15 -12.07 -2.70
C VAL A 34 20.48 -11.38 -3.04
N ALA A 35 21.09 -11.71 -4.17
CA ALA A 35 22.31 -11.05 -4.65
C ALA A 35 22.15 -9.56 -4.89
N ARG A 36 20.91 -9.06 -5.08
CA ARG A 36 20.57 -7.64 -5.23
C ARG A 36 20.03 -7.01 -3.96
N HIS A 37 20.33 -7.63 -2.81
CA HIS A 37 20.03 -7.13 -1.47
C HIS A 37 18.53 -6.96 -1.19
N VAL A 38 17.68 -7.81 -1.76
CA VAL A 38 16.28 -7.89 -1.33
C VAL A 38 16.23 -8.37 0.11
N SER A 39 15.61 -7.54 0.96
CA SER A 39 15.52 -7.78 2.40
C SER A 39 14.36 -8.72 2.75
N CYS A 40 13.24 -8.57 2.05
CA CYS A 40 12.04 -9.37 2.32
C CYS A 40 11.24 -9.66 1.05
N LEU A 41 10.72 -10.88 0.96
CA LEU A 41 9.77 -11.31 -0.07
C LEU A 41 8.38 -11.44 0.55
N LEU A 42 7.45 -10.57 0.17
CA LEU A 42 6.05 -10.66 0.55
C LEU A 42 5.30 -11.47 -0.50
N ILE A 43 4.87 -12.68 -0.15
CA ILE A 43 4.12 -13.57 -1.05
C ILE A 43 2.63 -13.37 -0.79
N SER A 44 1.97 -12.66 -1.71
CA SER A 44 0.58 -12.25 -1.57
C SER A 44 -0.39 -13.11 -2.39
N GLY A 45 -1.68 -13.07 -2.00
CA GLY A 45 -2.74 -13.77 -2.72
C GLY A 45 -2.77 -15.28 -2.48
N VAL A 46 -2.25 -15.75 -1.35
CA VAL A 46 -2.36 -17.16 -0.93
C VAL A 46 -3.76 -17.39 -0.35
N ASP A 47 -4.74 -17.37 -1.23
CA ASP A 47 -6.17 -17.49 -0.90
C ASP A 47 -6.95 -18.12 -2.06
N SER A 48 -8.24 -18.42 -1.85
CA SER A 48 -9.11 -19.05 -2.84
C SER A 48 -9.47 -18.14 -4.03
N PHE A 49 -9.13 -16.85 -3.99
CA PHE A 49 -9.35 -15.88 -5.07
C PHE A 49 -8.16 -15.79 -6.03
N HIS A 50 -7.09 -16.50 -5.73
CA HIS A 50 -5.93 -16.61 -6.62
C HIS A 50 -6.07 -17.84 -7.52
N LYS A 51 -5.91 -17.64 -8.82
CA LYS A 51 -6.02 -18.72 -9.82
C LYS A 51 -5.05 -19.87 -9.50
N GLY A 52 -5.60 -21.09 -9.39
CA GLY A 52 -4.86 -22.29 -9.05
C GLY A 52 -4.71 -22.54 -7.55
N LEU A 53 -5.28 -21.65 -6.69
CA LEU A 53 -5.29 -21.79 -5.23
C LEU A 53 -6.71 -21.85 -4.65
N GLU A 54 -7.68 -22.29 -5.45
CA GLU A 54 -9.11 -22.32 -5.08
C GLU A 54 -9.41 -23.29 -3.94
N THR A 55 -8.51 -24.26 -3.68
CA THR A 55 -8.70 -25.27 -2.61
C THR A 55 -7.64 -25.15 -1.53
N LYS A 56 -7.96 -25.53 -0.30
CA LYS A 56 -6.99 -25.60 0.82
C LYS A 56 -5.81 -26.52 0.50
N ALA A 57 -6.02 -27.63 -0.20
CA ALA A 57 -4.95 -28.53 -0.59
C ALA A 57 -3.96 -27.85 -1.57
N ALA A 58 -4.49 -27.12 -2.56
CA ALA A 58 -3.65 -26.36 -3.49
C ALA A 58 -2.87 -25.25 -2.78
N GLN A 59 -3.49 -24.51 -1.87
CA GLN A 59 -2.84 -23.49 -1.05
C GLN A 59 -1.71 -24.07 -0.20
N LEU A 60 -1.98 -25.20 0.48
CA LEU A 60 -0.97 -25.88 1.29
C LEU A 60 0.20 -26.38 0.45
N GLY A 61 -0.07 -27.01 -0.69
CA GLY A 61 0.96 -27.44 -1.64
C GLY A 61 1.82 -26.28 -2.14
N PHE A 62 1.19 -25.14 -2.46
CA PHE A 62 1.87 -23.93 -2.89
C PHE A 62 2.78 -23.36 -1.78
N VAL A 63 2.26 -23.20 -0.57
CA VAL A 63 3.03 -22.74 0.60
C VAL A 63 4.20 -23.65 0.87
N THR A 64 3.98 -24.97 0.91
CA THR A 64 5.03 -25.97 1.15
C THR A 64 6.13 -25.89 0.10
N ARG A 65 5.76 -25.83 -1.19
CA ARG A 65 6.72 -25.69 -2.30
C ARG A 65 7.57 -24.43 -2.17
N LEU A 66 6.94 -23.28 -1.94
CA LEU A 66 7.66 -22.01 -1.82
C LEU A 66 8.50 -21.94 -0.55
N THR A 67 8.00 -22.45 0.58
CA THR A 67 8.79 -22.55 1.81
C THR A 67 10.09 -23.31 1.56
N MET A 68 9.99 -24.51 0.98
CA MET A 68 11.17 -25.33 0.67
C MET A 68 12.12 -24.59 -0.28
N LEU A 69 11.58 -23.95 -1.32
CA LEU A 69 12.35 -23.20 -2.31
C LEU A 69 13.13 -22.04 -1.69
N LEU A 70 12.50 -21.28 -0.80
CA LEU A 70 13.07 -20.11 -0.14
C LEU A 70 14.09 -20.50 0.94
N GLU A 71 13.73 -21.43 1.81
CA GLU A 71 14.58 -21.85 2.93
C GLU A 71 15.85 -22.56 2.46
N THR A 72 15.78 -23.33 1.37
CA THR A 72 16.96 -23.95 0.73
C THR A 72 17.97 -22.89 0.25
N ARG A 73 17.50 -21.64 -0.02
CA ARG A 73 18.35 -20.51 -0.41
C ARG A 73 18.70 -19.57 0.75
N GLY A 74 18.45 -19.98 1.98
CA GLY A 74 18.78 -19.21 3.18
C GLY A 74 17.85 -18.03 3.46
N VAL A 75 16.73 -17.90 2.71
CA VAL A 75 15.67 -16.94 3.00
C VAL A 75 14.80 -17.51 4.12
N ARG A 76 14.63 -16.79 5.22
CA ARG A 76 13.93 -17.29 6.42
C ARG A 76 12.50 -16.77 6.51
N LYS A 77 11.62 -17.57 7.10
CA LYS A 77 10.27 -17.12 7.40
C LYS A 77 10.33 -15.98 8.42
N LEU A 78 9.71 -14.84 8.08
CA LEU A 78 9.57 -13.69 8.96
C LEU A 78 8.44 -13.94 9.96
N ALA A 79 8.70 -13.73 11.25
CA ALA A 79 7.64 -13.72 12.25
C ALA A 79 6.74 -12.47 12.07
N LEU A 80 5.43 -12.62 12.25
CA LEU A 80 4.48 -11.51 12.14
C LEU A 80 4.79 -10.37 13.12
N GLU A 81 5.31 -10.71 14.28
CA GLU A 81 5.69 -9.74 15.30
C GLU A 81 6.88 -8.88 14.85
N ASP A 82 7.89 -9.50 14.23
CA ASP A 82 9.03 -8.78 13.66
C ASP A 82 8.60 -7.90 12.48
N ALA A 83 7.71 -8.41 11.62
CA ALA A 83 7.14 -7.63 10.53
C ALA A 83 6.41 -6.37 11.03
N ARG A 84 5.60 -6.50 12.08
CA ARG A 84 4.88 -5.36 12.71
C ARG A 84 5.81 -4.33 13.33
N ARG A 85 6.99 -4.73 13.76
CA ARG A 85 8.04 -3.84 14.32
C ARG A 85 8.97 -3.28 13.25
N GLY A 86 8.77 -3.62 11.99
CA GLY A 86 9.66 -3.21 10.90
C GLY A 86 11.02 -3.94 10.86
N HIS A 87 11.20 -5.00 11.64
CA HIS A 87 12.43 -5.80 11.68
C HIS A 87 12.45 -6.81 10.53
N LEU A 88 12.63 -6.34 9.31
CA LEU A 88 12.51 -7.17 8.11
C LEU A 88 13.69 -8.12 7.85
N THR A 89 14.85 -7.87 8.46
CA THR A 89 16.05 -8.70 8.31
C THR A 89 16.64 -9.11 9.65
N PRO A 90 15.91 -9.85 10.49
CA PRO A 90 16.45 -10.33 11.75
C PRO A 90 17.75 -11.13 11.50
N GLN A 91 18.79 -10.79 12.24
CA GLN A 91 20.14 -11.39 12.09
C GLN A 91 20.80 -11.15 10.72
N GLY A 92 20.42 -10.07 10.00
CA GLY A 92 21.02 -9.68 8.71
C GLY A 92 20.71 -10.64 7.55
N ARG A 93 19.70 -11.51 7.68
CA ARG A 93 19.32 -12.47 6.64
C ARG A 93 18.04 -12.04 5.93
N PRO A 94 17.92 -12.31 4.62
CA PRO A 94 16.68 -12.06 3.89
C PRO A 94 15.56 -12.93 4.43
N THR A 95 14.34 -12.39 4.37
CA THR A 95 13.15 -13.06 4.91
C THR A 95 12.04 -13.19 3.89
N TYR A 96 11.02 -13.97 4.21
CA TYR A 96 9.78 -14.03 3.46
C TYR A 96 8.56 -14.11 4.39
N LEU A 97 7.40 -13.67 3.88
CA LEU A 97 6.12 -13.73 4.58
C LEU A 97 5.01 -14.06 3.58
N PHE A 98 4.14 -15.00 3.94
CA PHE A 98 2.91 -15.25 3.19
C PHE A 98 1.76 -14.43 3.73
N PHE A 99 0.90 -13.93 2.85
CA PHE A 99 -0.38 -13.37 3.24
C PHE A 99 -1.47 -13.56 2.17
N GLY A 100 -2.71 -13.64 2.62
CA GLY A 100 -3.89 -13.82 1.79
C GLY A 100 -5.14 -13.29 2.49
N ALA A 101 -6.31 -13.49 1.87
CA ALA A 101 -7.60 -13.09 2.43
C ALA A 101 -8.17 -14.10 3.45
N GLN A 102 -7.41 -15.08 3.86
CA GLN A 102 -7.82 -16.09 4.84
C GLN A 102 -7.29 -15.75 6.23
N PRO A 103 -8.04 -16.08 7.31
CA PRO A 103 -7.68 -15.68 8.68
C PRO A 103 -6.28 -16.12 9.13
N ASP A 104 -5.84 -17.30 8.72
CA ASP A 104 -4.54 -17.87 9.05
C ASP A 104 -3.35 -17.26 8.29
N LEU A 105 -3.66 -16.57 7.18
CA LEU A 105 -2.66 -15.93 6.32
C LEU A 105 -2.86 -14.41 6.23
N TRP A 106 -3.88 -13.89 6.89
CA TRP A 106 -4.23 -12.47 6.83
C TRP A 106 -3.41 -11.66 7.85
N ILE A 107 -2.82 -10.57 7.40
CA ILE A 107 -1.97 -9.69 8.23
C ILE A 107 -2.55 -8.29 8.48
N GLY A 108 -3.73 -7.98 7.98
CA GLY A 108 -4.35 -6.66 8.14
C GLY A 108 -5.78 -6.60 7.63
N LYS A 109 -6.30 -5.37 7.45
CA LYS A 109 -7.64 -5.13 6.92
C LYS A 109 -7.63 -5.09 5.40
N LEU A 110 -8.73 -5.53 4.79
CA LEU A 110 -8.97 -5.40 3.35
C LEU A 110 -9.73 -4.11 3.08
N TRP A 111 -9.14 -3.24 2.27
CA TRP A 111 -9.72 -1.98 1.84
C TRP A 111 -10.59 -2.16 0.59
N PRO A 112 -11.49 -1.21 0.29
CA PRO A 112 -12.43 -1.31 -0.83
C PRO A 112 -11.74 -1.03 -2.18
N ARG A 113 -10.84 -1.89 -2.58
CA ARG A 113 -10.11 -1.80 -3.85
C ARG A 113 -9.96 -3.17 -4.53
N GLY A 114 -9.92 -3.16 -5.86
CA GLY A 114 -9.61 -4.32 -6.69
C GLY A 114 -10.48 -5.53 -6.36
N ARG A 115 -9.87 -6.71 -6.28
CA ARG A 115 -10.57 -7.98 -6.02
C ARG A 115 -11.23 -8.03 -4.65
N ALA A 116 -10.69 -7.37 -3.63
CA ALA A 116 -11.31 -7.33 -2.31
C ALA A 116 -12.70 -6.68 -2.35
N MET A 117 -12.85 -5.63 -3.13
CA MET A 117 -14.14 -4.96 -3.33
C MET A 117 -15.09 -5.83 -4.19
N VAL A 118 -14.61 -6.33 -5.34
CA VAL A 118 -15.43 -7.11 -6.28
C VAL A 118 -15.95 -8.39 -5.65
N ASN A 119 -15.17 -9.03 -4.79
CA ASN A 119 -15.56 -10.25 -4.07
C ASN A 119 -16.13 -9.98 -2.68
N GLU A 120 -16.46 -8.73 -2.35
CA GLU A 120 -17.08 -8.32 -1.08
C GLU A 120 -16.28 -8.73 0.17
N LEU A 121 -14.95 -8.77 0.05
CA LEU A 121 -14.03 -9.19 1.12
C LEU A 121 -13.52 -8.03 1.96
N SER A 122 -13.92 -6.78 1.64
CA SER A 122 -13.47 -5.61 2.38
C SER A 122 -13.92 -5.67 3.83
N THR A 123 -12.97 -5.55 4.77
CA THR A 123 -13.19 -5.69 6.22
C THR A 123 -12.97 -4.39 6.99
N ALA A 124 -12.49 -3.34 6.31
CA ALA A 124 -12.29 -2.02 6.90
C ALA A 124 -13.64 -1.35 7.17
N ARG A 125 -13.85 -0.83 8.39
CA ARG A 125 -15.06 -0.10 8.78
C ARG A 125 -15.00 1.34 8.27
N LEU A 126 -16.09 2.13 8.45
CA LEU A 126 -16.20 3.50 7.95
C LEU A 126 -14.94 4.35 8.25
N CYS A 127 -14.51 4.40 9.50
CA CYS A 127 -13.38 5.21 9.96
C CYS A 127 -12.03 4.49 9.89
N ASP A 128 -12.00 3.23 9.46
CA ASP A 128 -10.75 2.51 9.23
C ASP A 128 -10.23 2.91 7.84
N ASN A 129 -9.59 4.04 7.73
CA ASN A 129 -8.98 4.47 6.47
C ASN A 129 -7.49 4.10 6.44
N PHE A 130 -6.93 3.99 5.23
CA PHE A 130 -5.55 3.57 5.07
C PHE A 130 -4.57 4.58 5.67
N CYS A 131 -4.88 5.88 5.58
CA CYS A 131 -4.02 6.93 6.07
C CYS A 131 -3.97 7.06 7.61
N ASN A 132 -4.81 6.34 8.39
CA ASN A 132 -4.73 6.37 9.86
C ASN A 132 -4.52 5.00 10.53
N GLN A 133 -4.63 3.89 9.81
CA GLN A 133 -4.58 2.54 10.40
C GLN A 133 -3.25 1.80 10.19
N LEU A 134 -2.56 2.10 9.11
CA LEU A 134 -1.26 1.52 8.77
C LEU A 134 -0.30 2.65 8.44
N SER A 135 0.81 2.31 7.87
CA SER A 135 1.82 3.28 7.41
C SER A 135 1.30 4.31 6.41
N GLY A 136 0.26 4.04 5.66
CA GLY A 136 -0.39 4.88 4.67
C GLY A 136 0.09 6.31 4.51
N GLY A 137 -0.84 7.23 4.32
CA GLY A 137 -0.50 8.65 4.18
C GLY A 137 -0.23 9.40 5.49
N VAL A 138 -0.31 8.76 6.67
CA VAL A 138 -0.09 9.47 7.94
C VAL A 138 1.32 10.05 8.01
N GLY A 139 1.40 11.36 8.17
CA GLY A 139 2.66 12.09 8.30
C GLY A 139 3.50 12.16 7.02
N PHE A 140 2.94 11.86 5.84
CA PHE A 140 3.72 11.84 4.59
C PHE A 140 4.28 13.22 4.21
N LEU A 141 3.68 14.31 4.70
CA LEU A 141 4.18 15.67 4.54
C LEU A 141 5.21 16.08 5.61
N GLN A 142 5.38 15.29 6.67
CA GLN A 142 6.31 15.62 7.74
C GLN A 142 7.72 15.09 7.40
N PRO A 143 8.73 15.94 7.33
CA PRO A 143 10.12 15.52 7.10
C PRO A 143 10.57 14.52 8.17
N ASN A 144 11.35 13.53 7.75
CA ASN A 144 11.94 12.50 8.63
C ASN A 144 10.93 11.70 9.47
N PHE A 145 9.65 11.68 9.10
CA PHE A 145 8.64 10.89 9.81
C PHE A 145 8.83 9.39 9.53
N GLN A 146 9.00 8.60 10.58
CA GLN A 146 9.11 7.14 10.47
C GLN A 146 7.71 6.52 10.29
N GLY A 147 7.56 5.64 9.32
CA GLY A 147 6.32 4.95 9.02
C GLY A 147 5.42 5.64 8.01
N SER A 148 5.78 6.81 7.51
CA SER A 148 5.12 7.44 6.37
C SER A 148 5.48 6.75 5.07
N GLU A 149 4.58 6.77 4.10
CA GLU A 149 4.84 6.25 2.76
C GLU A 149 4.24 7.14 1.68
N VAL A 150 4.86 7.09 0.52
CA VAL A 150 4.29 7.53 -0.75
C VAL A 150 4.30 6.36 -1.72
N SER A 151 3.35 6.31 -2.63
CA SER A 151 3.31 5.33 -3.69
C SER A 151 3.87 5.92 -4.97
N ILE A 152 4.79 5.20 -5.63
CA ILE A 152 5.42 5.65 -6.87
C ILE A 152 5.12 4.62 -7.96
N GLU A 153 4.61 5.08 -9.09
CA GLU A 153 4.38 4.25 -10.26
C GLU A 153 5.62 4.15 -11.17
N PRO A 154 5.70 3.13 -12.02
CA PRO A 154 6.83 2.98 -12.95
C PRO A 154 7.05 4.16 -13.91
N ASN A 155 6.00 4.96 -14.17
CA ASN A 155 6.05 6.19 -14.98
C ASN A 155 6.45 7.43 -14.18
N GLY A 156 6.83 7.27 -12.91
CA GLY A 156 7.26 8.35 -12.02
C GLY A 156 6.15 9.06 -11.26
N ASN A 157 4.87 8.79 -11.52
CA ASN A 157 3.78 9.41 -10.77
C ASN A 157 3.85 9.06 -9.28
N VAL A 158 3.69 10.07 -8.44
CA VAL A 158 3.71 9.96 -6.97
C VAL A 158 2.30 10.14 -6.42
N TYR A 159 1.94 9.34 -5.42
CA TYR A 159 0.65 9.40 -4.73
C TYR A 159 0.85 9.37 -3.21
N PRO A 160 -0.05 9.98 -2.42
CA PRO A 160 0.10 10.08 -0.97
C PRO A 160 -0.14 8.76 -0.22
N CYS A 161 -0.69 7.74 -0.89
CA CYS A 161 -0.91 6.41 -0.29
C CYS A 161 -0.95 5.31 -1.35
N CYS A 162 -0.75 4.06 -0.94
CA CYS A 162 -0.74 2.91 -1.86
C CYS A 162 -2.11 2.59 -2.48
N LEU A 163 -3.22 3.06 -1.89
CA LEU A 163 -4.54 2.95 -2.51
C LEU A 163 -4.71 3.92 -3.68
N LYS A 164 -3.81 4.88 -3.81
CA LYS A 164 -3.74 5.92 -4.83
C LYS A 164 -4.97 6.80 -4.89
N THR A 165 -4.77 8.07 -4.72
CA THR A 165 -5.78 9.07 -5.07
C THR A 165 -5.95 9.11 -6.59
N ARG A 166 -7.07 9.66 -7.08
CA ARG A 166 -7.32 9.80 -8.52
C ARG A 166 -6.29 10.68 -9.24
N LEU A 167 -5.66 11.58 -8.50
CA LEU A 167 -4.65 12.50 -9.03
C LEU A 167 -3.30 12.18 -8.39
N ALA A 168 -2.25 12.13 -9.20
CA ALA A 168 -0.89 12.15 -8.72
C ALA A 168 -0.59 13.50 -8.07
N ILE A 169 0.25 13.48 -7.03
CA ILE A 169 0.74 14.69 -6.34
C ILE A 169 1.97 15.29 -7.02
N GLY A 170 2.60 14.58 -7.91
CA GLY A 170 3.76 15.01 -8.71
C GLY A 170 4.32 13.87 -9.52
N ASN A 171 5.43 14.12 -10.23
CA ASN A 171 6.13 13.11 -11.03
C ASN A 171 7.64 13.22 -10.85
N LEU A 172 8.30 12.13 -10.46
CA LEU A 172 9.74 12.07 -10.23
C LEU A 172 10.60 12.22 -11.48
N LEU A 173 10.02 12.15 -12.68
CA LEU A 173 10.73 12.46 -13.93
C LEU A 173 10.82 13.97 -14.18
N GLU A 174 10.00 14.76 -13.50
CA GLU A 174 9.87 16.22 -13.67
C GLU A 174 10.50 16.99 -12.51
N GLU A 175 10.35 16.48 -11.27
CA GLU A 175 10.81 17.16 -10.06
C GLU A 175 11.20 16.15 -8.96
N PRO A 176 12.12 16.49 -8.02
CA PRO A 176 12.50 15.62 -6.92
C PRO A 176 11.38 15.47 -5.88
N LEU A 177 11.42 14.37 -5.12
CA LEU A 177 10.36 14.02 -4.16
C LEU A 177 10.16 15.07 -3.07
N ASP A 178 11.22 15.63 -2.54
CA ASP A 178 11.20 16.71 -1.53
C ASP A 178 10.46 17.94 -2.06
N ALA A 179 10.75 18.38 -3.29
CA ALA A 179 10.02 19.50 -3.91
C ALA A 179 8.53 19.22 -4.09
N ILE A 180 8.17 17.96 -4.45
CA ILE A 180 6.76 17.54 -4.53
C ILE A 180 6.08 17.69 -3.17
N LEU A 181 6.72 17.16 -2.10
CA LEU A 181 6.13 17.16 -0.76
C LEU A 181 6.09 18.55 -0.14
N ASP A 182 7.15 19.35 -0.31
CA ASP A 182 7.22 20.72 0.21
C ASP A 182 6.12 21.62 -0.38
N ARG A 183 5.84 21.47 -1.67
CA ARG A 183 4.75 22.23 -2.33
C ARG A 183 3.37 21.91 -1.77
N LEU A 184 3.16 20.74 -1.18
CA LEU A 184 1.86 20.33 -0.62
C LEU A 184 1.69 20.74 0.85
N GLN A 185 2.74 21.24 1.50
CA GLN A 185 2.64 21.73 2.86
C GLN A 185 1.69 22.93 2.93
N GLY A 186 0.75 22.88 3.87
CA GLY A 186 -0.28 23.91 4.03
C GLY A 186 -1.49 23.75 3.10
N ASP A 187 -1.45 22.84 2.13
CA ASP A 187 -2.64 22.49 1.34
C ASP A 187 -3.61 21.65 2.22
N PRO A 188 -4.82 22.16 2.49
CA PRO A 188 -5.74 21.52 3.43
C PRO A 188 -6.21 20.12 2.99
N VAL A 189 -6.19 19.82 1.69
CA VAL A 189 -6.54 18.49 1.17
C VAL A 189 -5.50 17.46 1.57
N TYR A 190 -4.23 17.78 1.33
CA TYR A 190 -3.13 16.86 1.61
C TYR A 190 -2.74 16.85 3.08
N GLU A 191 -2.89 17.96 3.78
CA GLU A 191 -2.76 18.01 5.25
C GLU A 191 -3.79 17.10 5.94
N ALA A 192 -5.04 17.07 5.46
CA ALA A 192 -6.06 16.15 5.98
C ALA A 192 -5.66 14.68 5.83
N ILE A 193 -5.08 14.30 4.69
CA ILE A 193 -4.54 12.95 4.46
C ILE A 193 -3.35 12.68 5.39
N SER A 194 -2.42 13.63 5.47
CA SER A 194 -1.21 13.51 6.29
C SER A 194 -1.52 13.39 7.78
N MET A 195 -2.59 14.01 8.25
CA MET A 195 -3.09 13.89 9.63
C MET A 195 -3.96 12.63 9.87
N GLY A 196 -4.24 11.83 8.84
CA GLY A 196 -5.11 10.66 8.94
C GLY A 196 -6.61 10.96 9.03
N HIS A 197 -7.02 12.18 8.68
CA HIS A 197 -8.38 12.72 8.74
C HIS A 197 -8.93 13.10 7.37
N PRO A 198 -9.05 12.16 6.41
CA PRO A 198 -9.45 12.46 5.04
C PRO A 198 -10.84 13.11 4.96
N GLU A 199 -11.70 12.91 5.96
CA GLU A 199 -13.03 13.51 6.03
C GLU A 199 -13.02 15.05 6.10
N ARG A 200 -11.85 15.65 6.37
CA ARG A 200 -11.68 17.10 6.46
C ARG A 200 -11.18 17.76 5.16
N MET A 201 -10.75 16.95 4.18
CA MET A 201 -10.12 17.47 2.96
C MET A 201 -11.01 18.39 2.14
N GLY A 202 -12.33 18.22 2.23
CA GLY A 202 -13.30 18.96 1.42
C GLY A 202 -13.80 20.27 2.02
N ILE A 203 -13.45 20.62 3.27
CA ILE A 203 -14.07 21.74 4.01
C ILE A 203 -13.94 23.07 3.23
N ARG A 204 -12.78 23.37 2.67
CA ARG A 204 -12.56 24.59 1.86
C ARG A 204 -13.17 24.53 0.47
N HIS A 205 -13.65 23.37 0.06
CA HIS A 205 -14.23 23.12 -1.26
C HIS A 205 -15.74 22.84 -1.20
N GLY A 206 -16.41 23.21 -0.10
CA GLY A 206 -17.85 23.07 0.06
C GLY A 206 -18.33 21.68 0.50
N TRP A 207 -17.43 20.76 0.82
CA TRP A 207 -17.79 19.48 1.45
C TRP A 207 -17.60 19.56 2.96
N SER A 208 -18.69 19.58 3.71
CA SER A 208 -18.63 19.40 5.15
C SER A 208 -18.18 17.95 5.48
N VAL A 209 -17.83 17.71 6.74
CA VAL A 209 -17.53 16.35 7.23
C VAL A 209 -18.73 15.42 7.00
N GLU A 210 -19.95 15.90 7.23
CA GLU A 210 -21.20 15.15 7.02
C GLU A 210 -21.35 14.79 5.53
N THR A 211 -21.14 15.75 4.62
CA THR A 211 -21.16 15.49 3.18
C THR A 211 -20.14 14.46 2.78
N PHE A 212 -18.92 14.55 3.34
CA PHE A 212 -17.88 13.54 3.07
C PHE A 212 -18.30 12.14 3.56
N VAL A 213 -18.88 12.04 4.76
CA VAL A 213 -19.41 10.79 5.32
C VAL A 213 -20.52 10.20 4.46
N GLU A 214 -21.46 11.02 3.99
CA GLU A 214 -22.52 10.60 3.07
C GLU A 214 -21.96 10.06 1.75
N LYS A 215 -20.95 10.73 1.22
CA LYS A 215 -20.24 10.33 0.00
C LYS A 215 -19.33 9.10 0.19
N SER A 216 -19.02 8.73 1.42
CA SER A 216 -18.14 7.59 1.77
C SER A 216 -18.85 6.24 1.69
N GLN A 217 -19.71 6.03 0.69
CA GLN A 217 -20.45 4.78 0.51
C GLN A 217 -20.54 4.36 -0.96
N MET A 218 -20.67 3.07 -1.18
CA MET A 218 -20.87 2.48 -2.51
C MET A 218 -21.77 1.26 -2.45
N ARG A 219 -22.41 0.91 -3.57
CA ARG A 219 -23.10 -0.34 -3.75
C ARG A 219 -22.12 -1.44 -4.12
N LEU A 220 -22.20 -2.56 -3.43
CA LEU A 220 -21.48 -3.78 -3.75
C LEU A 220 -22.22 -4.60 -4.83
N PRO A 221 -21.59 -5.60 -5.46
CA PRO A 221 -22.24 -6.49 -6.43
C PRO A 221 -23.48 -7.21 -5.90
N SER A 222 -23.52 -7.57 -4.61
CA SER A 222 -24.69 -8.13 -3.92
C SER A 222 -25.85 -7.14 -3.75
N GLY A 223 -25.64 -5.85 -4.03
CA GLY A 223 -26.58 -4.77 -3.74
C GLY A 223 -26.50 -4.21 -2.32
N ALA A 224 -25.67 -4.78 -1.44
CA ALA A 224 -25.42 -4.23 -0.11
C ALA A 224 -24.69 -2.88 -0.20
N THR A 225 -24.85 -2.03 0.83
CA THR A 225 -24.11 -0.77 0.93
C THR A 225 -22.86 -0.97 1.78
N TYR A 226 -21.71 -0.65 1.21
CA TYR A 226 -20.43 -0.62 1.93
C TYR A 226 -19.99 0.82 2.17
N ARG A 227 -19.44 1.09 3.35
CA ARG A 227 -19.03 2.44 3.78
C ARG A 227 -17.58 2.45 4.25
N ASN A 228 -16.78 3.38 3.71
CA ASN A 228 -15.39 3.60 4.13
C ASN A 228 -14.88 4.96 3.67
N PHE A 229 -14.10 5.66 4.47
CA PHE A 229 -13.54 6.98 4.14
C PHE A 229 -12.64 6.99 2.90
N CYS A 230 -12.00 5.88 2.55
CA CYS A 230 -11.23 5.79 1.30
C CYS A 230 -12.14 5.94 0.06
N ILE A 231 -13.43 5.58 0.15
CA ILE A 231 -14.42 5.82 -0.92
C ILE A 231 -14.73 7.31 -1.02
N GLY A 232 -14.93 7.99 0.12
CA GLY A 232 -15.15 9.44 0.17
C GLY A 232 -13.97 10.22 -0.40
N CYS A 233 -12.75 9.83 -0.04
CA CYS A 233 -11.52 10.39 -0.59
C CYS A 233 -11.48 10.28 -2.12
N ASP A 234 -11.78 9.10 -2.66
CA ASP A 234 -11.80 8.85 -4.10
C ASP A 234 -12.82 9.74 -4.83
N ARG A 235 -14.03 9.83 -4.27
CA ARG A 235 -15.10 10.69 -4.82
C ARG A 235 -14.76 12.17 -4.74
N PHE A 236 -14.17 12.62 -3.65
CA PHE A 236 -13.75 14.01 -3.53
C PHE A 236 -12.74 14.38 -4.63
N HIS A 237 -11.76 13.51 -4.88
CA HIS A 237 -10.83 13.72 -5.99
C HIS A 237 -11.54 13.75 -7.34
N GLU A 238 -12.53 12.89 -7.57
CA GLU A 238 -13.28 12.81 -8.83
C GLU A 238 -14.25 13.99 -9.02
N GLU A 239 -15.04 14.32 -7.99
CA GLU A 239 -16.13 15.29 -8.09
C GLU A 239 -15.67 16.74 -7.87
N VAL A 240 -14.54 16.94 -7.18
CA VAL A 240 -14.06 18.29 -6.80
C VAL A 240 -12.70 18.60 -7.41
N LEU A 241 -11.64 17.85 -7.08
CA LEU A 241 -10.29 18.25 -7.48
C LEU A 241 -10.03 18.12 -8.97
N ILE A 242 -10.52 17.08 -9.63
CA ILE A 242 -10.35 16.94 -11.09
C ILE A 242 -11.03 18.08 -11.86
N PRO A 243 -12.27 18.47 -11.57
CA PRO A 243 -12.89 19.64 -12.19
C PRO A 243 -12.15 20.94 -11.93
N LEU A 244 -11.67 21.17 -10.69
CA LEU A 244 -10.89 22.39 -10.37
C LEU A 244 -9.61 22.49 -11.19
N ARG A 245 -8.83 21.44 -11.26
CA ARG A 245 -7.59 21.41 -12.08
C ARG A 245 -7.86 21.63 -13.56
N ARG A 246 -8.94 21.05 -14.10
CA ARG A 246 -9.34 21.27 -15.51
C ARG A 246 -9.80 22.70 -15.79
N SER A 247 -10.35 23.39 -14.82
CA SER A 247 -10.80 24.78 -14.96
C SER A 247 -9.66 25.81 -14.82
N GLY A 248 -8.43 25.37 -14.50
CA GLY A 248 -7.28 26.26 -14.28
C GLY A 248 -7.42 27.16 -13.06
N ARG A 249 -8.37 26.89 -12.17
CA ARG A 249 -8.52 27.65 -10.91
C ARG A 249 -7.43 27.19 -9.95
N PRO A 250 -6.76 28.13 -9.26
CA PRO A 250 -5.81 27.77 -8.18
C PRO A 250 -6.54 26.98 -7.10
N GLU A 251 -5.87 25.97 -6.58
CA GLU A 251 -6.33 25.12 -5.47
C GLU A 251 -6.42 25.89 -4.14
#